data_575c0830e4f0b83f23fc5fe5d2f7b36d
#
_entry.id   575c0830e4f0b83f23fc5fe5d2f7b36d
#
_cell.length_a   1.000
_cell.length_b   1.000
_cell.length_c   1.000
_cell.angle_alpha   90.00
_cell.angle_beta   90.00
_cell.angle_gamma   90.00
#
_symmetry.space_group_name_H-M   'P 1'
#
loop_
_entity.id
_entity.type
_entity.pdbx_description
1 polymer ?
#
loop_
_entity_poly.entity_id
_entity_poly.type
_entity_poly.pdbx_seq_one_letter_code
_entity_poly.pdbx_strand_id
1 'polypeptide(L)'
;MKKLFKWPGGKKQEIKRIEALLPKKIDTVVEPFAGSAAVAFHLEKKSVVNDLDKDIANFYEAIASPSDYVKVDSLIKHAASNIPYARKDDPNRINLHTLEDEFYLQRDVLNKFDYTDRSKAAYAFFIVRQLCFSGMLRVNANTGKFNVPYGWYKKFTNNLTKAHHDFLKNKAVITCEDYKKCIRNNDVKDNFIFIDPPYRNRAGYPVEEWTDRQHIELFHEVSAIKNANWMIVHCEDVLYESLYKKFNIINNKFNYNIAFKDRNKAQRKVKHLYITNY
;
A
#
# COMPACT_ATOMS: atom_id res chain seq x y z
N MET A 1 -13.51 5.75 1.83
CA MET A 1 -13.65 4.27 1.58
C MET A 1 -12.67 3.45 2.41
N LYS A 2 -12.80 2.12 2.47
CA LYS A 2 -11.81 1.24 3.13
C LYS A 2 -10.68 0.93 2.14
N LYS A 3 -9.45 0.69 2.66
CA LYS A 3 -8.35 0.19 1.81
C LYS A 3 -8.69 -1.17 1.21
N LEU A 4 -8.24 -1.43 -0.01
CA LEU A 4 -8.58 -2.62 -0.78
C LEU A 4 -7.84 -3.87 -0.28
N PHE A 5 -6.56 -3.77 0.05
CA PHE A 5 -5.72 -4.90 0.43
C PHE A 5 -4.82 -4.59 1.64
N LYS A 6 -4.18 -5.62 2.17
CA LYS A 6 -3.20 -5.48 3.27
C LYS A 6 -1.89 -4.95 2.72
N TRP A 7 -1.40 -3.86 3.32
CA TRP A 7 -0.11 -3.28 2.97
C TRP A 7 0.68 -2.95 4.25
N PRO A 8 1.98 -3.31 4.33
CA PRO A 8 2.81 -2.96 5.47
C PRO A 8 2.87 -1.44 5.63
N GLY A 9 2.84 -0.95 6.84
CA GLY A 9 2.86 0.50 7.10
C GLY A 9 1.57 1.26 6.71
N GLY A 10 0.54 0.57 6.21
CA GLY A 10 -0.70 1.24 5.77
C GLY A 10 -1.35 2.10 6.85
N LYS A 11 -1.69 3.36 6.53
CA LYS A 11 -2.06 4.46 7.43
C LYS A 11 -3.47 4.39 8.03
N LYS A 12 -4.17 3.24 7.94
CA LYS A 12 -5.55 3.11 8.45
C LYS A 12 -5.73 3.57 9.89
N GLN A 13 -4.76 3.28 10.77
CA GLN A 13 -4.84 3.66 12.18
C GLN A 13 -4.50 5.14 12.42
N GLU A 14 -3.81 5.74 11.47
CA GLU A 14 -3.33 7.12 11.52
C GLU A 14 -4.22 8.10 10.77
N ILE A 15 -5.19 7.60 10.00
CA ILE A 15 -5.97 8.40 9.07
C ILE A 15 -6.68 9.58 9.74
N LYS A 16 -7.24 9.37 10.95
CA LYS A 16 -7.87 10.45 11.73
C LYS A 16 -6.87 11.54 12.13
N ARG A 17 -5.62 11.14 12.40
CA ARG A 17 -4.58 12.11 12.75
C ARG A 17 -4.10 12.86 11.53
N ILE A 18 -3.90 12.16 10.42
CA ILE A 18 -3.58 12.78 9.13
C ILE A 18 -4.66 13.80 8.77
N GLU A 19 -5.93 13.42 8.86
CA GLU A 19 -7.09 14.28 8.59
C GLU A 19 -7.08 15.56 9.44
N ALA A 20 -6.77 15.44 10.74
CA ALA A 20 -6.67 16.60 11.65
C ALA A 20 -5.51 17.56 11.34
N LEU A 21 -4.55 17.12 10.53
CA LEU A 21 -3.36 17.89 10.13
C LEU A 21 -3.41 18.36 8.68
N LEU A 22 -4.50 18.13 7.96
CA LEU A 22 -4.61 18.49 6.55
C LEU A 22 -4.61 20.02 6.36
N PRO A 23 -4.09 20.52 5.24
CA PRO A 23 -4.22 21.93 4.88
C PRO A 23 -5.69 22.32 4.67
N LYS A 24 -6.00 23.60 4.85
CA LYS A 24 -7.39 24.11 4.78
C LYS A 24 -8.06 23.85 3.43
N LYS A 25 -7.29 23.86 2.34
CA LYS A 25 -7.80 23.62 0.98
C LYS A 25 -7.02 22.52 0.31
N ILE A 26 -7.73 21.59 -0.31
CA ILE A 26 -7.17 20.49 -1.09
C ILE A 26 -8.06 20.30 -2.32
N ASP A 27 -7.50 20.52 -3.50
CA ASP A 27 -8.15 20.21 -4.76
C ASP A 27 -7.82 18.79 -5.23
N THR A 28 -6.55 18.41 -5.19
CA THR A 28 -6.07 17.09 -5.56
C THR A 28 -5.17 16.50 -4.49
N VAL A 29 -5.39 15.24 -4.16
CA VAL A 29 -4.51 14.43 -3.28
C VAL A 29 -3.50 13.69 -4.17
N VAL A 30 -2.23 13.77 -3.83
CA VAL A 30 -1.15 13.09 -4.56
C VAL A 30 -0.44 12.14 -3.62
N GLU A 31 -0.43 10.84 -3.94
CA GLU A 31 0.32 9.83 -3.19
C GLU A 31 1.46 9.29 -4.08
N PRO A 32 2.70 9.80 -3.99
CA PRO A 32 3.85 9.33 -4.78
C PRO A 32 4.30 7.91 -4.43
N PHE A 33 3.95 7.44 -3.24
CA PHE A 33 4.16 6.10 -2.69
C PHE A 33 2.81 5.56 -2.23
N ALA A 34 1.92 5.25 -3.17
CA ALA A 34 0.53 5.01 -2.84
C ALA A 34 0.31 3.74 -2.01
N GLY A 35 1.05 2.66 -2.29
CA GLY A 35 0.81 1.40 -1.62
C GLY A 35 -0.67 1.05 -1.63
N SER A 36 -1.33 1.11 -0.47
CA SER A 36 -2.78 0.87 -0.34
C SER A 36 -3.67 2.08 -0.59
N ALA A 37 -3.14 3.21 -1.05
CA ALA A 37 -3.81 4.48 -1.35
C ALA A 37 -4.79 4.92 -0.24
N ALA A 38 -4.33 4.82 1.02
CA ALA A 38 -5.23 4.97 2.17
C ALA A 38 -5.77 6.39 2.32
N VAL A 39 -4.99 7.40 1.97
CA VAL A 39 -5.39 8.82 2.08
C VAL A 39 -6.31 9.21 0.93
N ALA A 40 -6.00 8.80 -0.31
CA ALA A 40 -6.87 9.03 -1.46
C ALA A 40 -8.26 8.39 -1.26
N PHE A 41 -8.31 7.13 -0.83
CA PHE A 41 -9.59 6.46 -0.53
C PHE A 41 -10.34 7.05 0.66
N HIS A 42 -9.63 7.64 1.62
CA HIS A 42 -10.29 8.29 2.76
C HIS A 42 -10.90 9.64 2.37
N LEU A 43 -10.16 10.46 1.65
CA LEU A 43 -10.58 11.82 1.30
C LEU A 43 -11.55 11.87 0.11
N GLU A 44 -11.52 10.86 -0.76
CA GLU A 44 -12.42 10.70 -1.93
C GLU A 44 -12.43 11.93 -2.88
N LYS A 45 -11.33 12.70 -2.87
CA LYS A 45 -11.09 13.85 -3.75
C LYS A 45 -10.46 13.40 -5.07
N LYS A 46 -10.30 14.32 -6.04
CA LYS A 46 -9.40 14.07 -7.18
C LYS A 46 -8.05 13.61 -6.65
N SER A 47 -7.46 12.60 -7.25
CA SER A 47 -6.22 12.03 -6.73
C SER A 47 -5.26 11.62 -7.85
N VAL A 48 -3.97 11.69 -7.55
CA VAL A 48 -2.92 11.02 -8.31
C VAL A 48 -2.41 9.88 -7.42
N VAL A 49 -2.57 8.64 -7.89
CA VAL A 49 -2.19 7.42 -7.19
C VAL A 49 -1.00 6.83 -7.92
N ASN A 50 0.19 7.08 -7.41
CA ASN A 50 1.44 6.62 -8.01
C ASN A 50 2.12 5.57 -7.15
N ASP A 51 2.63 4.53 -7.78
CA ASP A 51 3.58 3.62 -7.13
C ASP A 51 4.57 3.10 -8.18
N LEU A 52 5.82 2.88 -7.79
CA LEU A 52 6.84 2.30 -8.67
C LEU A 52 6.60 0.79 -8.87
N ASP A 53 5.88 0.16 -7.95
CA ASP A 53 5.50 -1.25 -8.04
C ASP A 53 4.43 -1.45 -9.12
N LYS A 54 4.81 -2.16 -10.19
CA LYS A 54 3.95 -2.44 -11.34
C LYS A 54 2.71 -3.26 -10.95
N ASP A 55 2.80 -4.12 -9.96
CA ASP A 55 1.66 -4.92 -9.49
C ASP A 55 0.59 -4.04 -8.85
N ILE A 56 1.01 -3.02 -8.09
CA ILE A 56 0.12 -2.02 -7.49
C ILE A 56 -0.55 -1.18 -8.57
N ALA A 57 0.25 -0.62 -9.49
CA ALA A 57 -0.26 0.21 -10.57
C ALA A 57 -1.24 -0.57 -11.45
N ASN A 58 -0.86 -1.78 -11.89
CA ASN A 58 -1.73 -2.68 -12.67
C ASN A 58 -3.04 -3.00 -11.93
N PHE A 59 -2.96 -3.26 -10.61
CA PHE A 59 -4.16 -3.53 -9.82
C PHE A 59 -5.12 -2.34 -9.84
N TYR A 60 -4.64 -1.13 -9.58
CA TYR A 60 -5.50 0.06 -9.61
C TYR A 60 -6.04 0.35 -11.00
N GLU A 61 -5.24 0.21 -12.06
CA GLU A 61 -5.67 0.35 -13.44
C GLU A 61 -6.74 -0.67 -13.83
N ALA A 62 -6.59 -1.94 -13.41
CA ALA A 62 -7.61 -2.97 -13.63
C ALA A 62 -8.93 -2.64 -12.93
N ILE A 63 -8.87 -2.12 -11.69
CA ILE A 63 -10.08 -1.71 -10.98
C ILE A 63 -10.70 -0.44 -11.60
N ALA A 64 -9.91 0.46 -12.18
CA ALA A 64 -10.42 1.63 -12.89
C ALA A 64 -11.10 1.28 -14.24
N SER A 65 -10.62 0.23 -14.90
CA SER A 65 -11.15 -0.25 -16.19
C SER A 65 -12.50 -0.96 -16.02
N PRO A 66 -13.58 -0.56 -16.69
CA PRO A 66 -14.89 -1.21 -16.54
C PRO A 66 -14.89 -2.71 -16.87
N SER A 67 -14.19 -3.10 -17.95
CA SER A 67 -14.15 -4.51 -18.39
C SER A 67 -13.34 -5.38 -17.44
N ASP A 68 -12.18 -4.86 -16.95
CA ASP A 68 -11.32 -5.61 -16.05
C ASP A 68 -11.91 -5.67 -14.64
N TYR A 69 -12.54 -4.58 -14.17
CA TYR A 69 -13.25 -4.55 -12.89
C TYR A 69 -14.30 -5.65 -12.80
N VAL A 70 -15.14 -5.82 -13.82
CA VAL A 70 -16.18 -6.86 -13.84
C VAL A 70 -15.56 -8.26 -13.67
N LYS A 71 -14.46 -8.53 -14.38
CA LYS A 71 -13.75 -9.82 -14.29
C LYS A 71 -13.13 -10.02 -12.90
N VAL A 72 -12.40 -9.03 -12.42
CA VAL A 72 -11.71 -9.10 -11.11
C VAL A 72 -12.71 -9.22 -9.97
N ASP A 73 -13.78 -8.44 -9.97
CA ASP A 73 -14.84 -8.47 -8.94
C ASP A 73 -15.55 -9.83 -8.93
N SER A 74 -15.84 -10.41 -10.10
CA SER A 74 -16.42 -11.75 -10.23
C SER A 74 -15.50 -12.83 -9.65
N LEU A 75 -14.21 -12.81 -9.98
CA LEU A 75 -13.22 -13.76 -9.47
C LEU A 75 -13.05 -13.64 -7.95
N ILE A 76 -12.98 -12.42 -7.42
CA ILE A 76 -12.88 -12.17 -5.98
C ILE A 76 -14.12 -12.65 -5.23
N LYS A 77 -15.32 -12.39 -5.77
CA LYS A 77 -16.59 -12.87 -5.20
C LYS A 77 -16.66 -14.39 -5.21
N HIS A 78 -16.24 -15.02 -6.31
CA HIS A 78 -16.17 -16.48 -6.40
C HIS A 78 -15.24 -17.04 -5.32
N ALA A 79 -14.02 -16.51 -5.20
CA ALA A 79 -13.07 -16.95 -4.18
C ALA A 79 -13.62 -16.79 -2.76
N ALA A 80 -14.29 -15.66 -2.48
CA ALA A 80 -14.85 -15.38 -1.16
C ALA A 80 -16.02 -16.31 -0.77
N SER A 81 -16.80 -16.77 -1.75
CA SER A 81 -18.03 -17.54 -1.51
C SER A 81 -17.87 -19.03 -1.67
N ASN A 82 -16.96 -19.48 -2.55
CA ASN A 82 -16.91 -20.86 -3.01
C ASN A 82 -15.60 -21.58 -2.65
N ILE A 83 -14.52 -20.87 -2.31
CA ILE A 83 -13.27 -21.51 -1.95
C ILE A 83 -13.19 -21.68 -0.43
N PRO A 84 -13.24 -22.92 0.10
CA PRO A 84 -13.27 -23.17 1.52
C PRO A 84 -11.89 -22.97 2.17
N TYR A 85 -11.89 -22.63 3.46
CA TYR A 85 -10.75 -22.86 4.30
C TYR A 85 -10.75 -24.34 4.76
N ALA A 86 -9.62 -25.02 4.60
CA ALA A 86 -9.41 -26.32 5.21
C ALA A 86 -8.12 -26.33 6.03
N ARG A 87 -8.12 -27.04 7.16
CA ARG A 87 -6.93 -27.24 7.97
C ARG A 87 -6.03 -28.28 7.30
N LYS A 88 -4.71 -28.22 7.57
CA LYS A 88 -3.75 -29.20 7.01
C LYS A 88 -4.05 -30.64 7.41
N ASP A 89 -4.58 -30.81 8.62
CA ASP A 89 -4.93 -32.10 9.23
C ASP A 89 -6.37 -32.54 8.94
N ASP A 90 -7.11 -31.81 8.08
CA ASP A 90 -8.46 -32.20 7.68
C ASP A 90 -8.39 -33.36 6.68
N PRO A 91 -8.95 -34.54 7.01
CA PRO A 91 -8.92 -35.73 6.13
C PRO A 91 -9.69 -35.47 4.82
N ASN A 92 -10.65 -34.59 4.78
CA ASN A 92 -11.43 -34.28 3.58
C ASN A 92 -10.73 -33.30 2.64
N ARG A 93 -9.59 -32.71 3.06
CA ARG A 93 -8.86 -31.70 2.28
C ARG A 93 -8.36 -32.20 0.93
N ILE A 94 -8.04 -33.50 0.81
CA ILE A 94 -7.38 -34.09 -0.36
C ILE A 94 -8.15 -33.84 -1.66
N ASN A 95 -9.48 -33.69 -1.58
CA ASN A 95 -10.35 -33.52 -2.75
C ASN A 95 -10.89 -32.06 -2.87
N LEU A 96 -10.38 -31.12 -2.07
CA LEU A 96 -10.88 -29.75 -2.04
C LEU A 96 -9.80 -28.78 -2.54
N HIS A 97 -10.17 -27.92 -3.47
CA HIS A 97 -9.41 -26.70 -3.76
C HIS A 97 -9.65 -25.68 -2.64
N THR A 98 -8.62 -25.37 -1.85
CA THR A 98 -8.74 -24.55 -0.64
C THR A 98 -8.19 -23.13 -0.86
N LEU A 99 -8.42 -22.21 0.10
CA LEU A 99 -7.82 -20.88 0.08
C LEU A 99 -6.27 -20.94 0.10
N GLU A 100 -5.67 -21.96 0.68
CA GLU A 100 -4.21 -22.15 0.62
C GLU A 100 -3.76 -22.52 -0.79
N ASP A 101 -4.48 -23.45 -1.45
CA ASP A 101 -4.16 -23.87 -2.81
C ASP A 101 -4.34 -22.68 -3.78
N GLU A 102 -5.43 -21.93 -3.63
CA GLU A 102 -5.66 -20.70 -4.40
C GLU A 102 -4.55 -19.67 -4.17
N PHE A 103 -4.13 -19.47 -2.92
CA PHE A 103 -3.03 -18.55 -2.62
C PHE A 103 -1.74 -18.94 -3.34
N TYR A 104 -1.33 -20.22 -3.29
CA TYR A 104 -0.10 -20.65 -3.94
C TYR A 104 -0.21 -20.61 -5.47
N LEU A 105 -1.36 -20.96 -6.03
CA LEU A 105 -1.64 -20.84 -7.46
C LEU A 105 -1.48 -19.36 -7.91
N GLN A 106 -2.12 -18.43 -7.20
CA GLN A 106 -2.07 -17.04 -7.56
C GLN A 106 -0.70 -16.38 -7.27
N ARG A 107 0.04 -16.87 -6.27
CA ARG A 107 1.43 -16.46 -6.05
C ARG A 107 2.34 -16.87 -7.19
N ASP A 108 2.13 -18.06 -7.75
CA ASP A 108 2.89 -18.52 -8.91
C ASP A 108 2.53 -17.74 -10.18
N VAL A 109 1.26 -17.37 -10.34
CA VAL A 109 0.82 -16.46 -11.40
C VAL A 109 1.52 -15.12 -11.25
N LEU A 110 1.46 -14.47 -10.08
CA LEU A 110 2.09 -13.18 -9.81
C LEU A 110 3.60 -13.20 -10.10
N ASN A 111 4.29 -14.28 -9.69
CA ASN A 111 5.73 -14.43 -9.90
C ASN A 111 6.18 -14.70 -11.35
N LYS A 112 5.25 -14.98 -12.26
CA LYS A 112 5.54 -15.31 -13.68
C LYS A 112 4.89 -14.32 -14.65
N PHE A 113 4.18 -13.32 -14.12
CA PHE A 113 3.27 -12.53 -14.92
C PHE A 113 3.99 -11.48 -15.78
N ASP A 114 3.50 -11.28 -17.00
CA ASP A 114 4.00 -10.32 -17.98
C ASP A 114 3.02 -9.16 -18.28
N TYR A 115 1.92 -9.06 -17.48
CA TYR A 115 0.84 -8.06 -17.60
C TYR A 115 0.04 -8.07 -18.92
N THR A 116 0.12 -9.14 -19.71
CA THR A 116 -0.67 -9.30 -20.95
C THR A 116 -2.17 -9.46 -20.65
N ASP A 117 -2.54 -10.07 -19.51
CA ASP A 117 -3.90 -10.11 -18.98
C ASP A 117 -3.99 -9.35 -17.65
N ARG A 118 -4.31 -8.05 -17.75
CA ARG A 118 -4.38 -7.15 -16.59
C ARG A 118 -5.30 -7.66 -15.48
N SER A 119 -6.46 -8.20 -15.84
CA SER A 119 -7.44 -8.68 -14.85
C SER A 119 -6.94 -9.90 -14.08
N LYS A 120 -6.24 -10.81 -14.76
CA LYS A 120 -5.61 -11.99 -14.13
C LYS A 120 -4.52 -11.57 -13.16
N ALA A 121 -3.63 -10.64 -13.55
CA ALA A 121 -2.61 -10.11 -12.66
C ALA A 121 -3.21 -9.41 -11.44
N ALA A 122 -4.24 -8.59 -11.65
CA ALA A 122 -4.92 -7.88 -10.56
C ALA A 122 -5.59 -8.82 -9.57
N TYR A 123 -6.22 -9.89 -10.04
CA TYR A 123 -6.78 -10.92 -9.18
C TYR A 123 -5.69 -11.64 -8.38
N ALA A 124 -4.61 -12.07 -9.05
CA ALA A 124 -3.48 -12.72 -8.41
C ALA A 124 -2.86 -11.84 -7.32
N PHE A 125 -2.60 -10.57 -7.63
CA PHE A 125 -2.11 -9.59 -6.66
C PHE A 125 -3.05 -9.49 -5.45
N PHE A 126 -4.35 -9.34 -5.68
CA PHE A 126 -5.33 -9.17 -4.61
C PHE A 126 -5.35 -10.39 -3.67
N ILE A 127 -5.43 -11.62 -4.22
CA ILE A 127 -5.41 -12.88 -3.44
C ILE A 127 -4.14 -12.98 -2.61
N VAL A 128 -2.99 -12.76 -3.24
CA VAL A 128 -1.70 -12.83 -2.56
C VAL A 128 -1.61 -11.81 -1.43
N ARG A 129 -2.01 -10.55 -1.68
CA ARG A 129 -1.97 -9.51 -0.65
C ARG A 129 -2.95 -9.74 0.51
N GLN A 130 -4.11 -10.32 0.24
CA GLN A 130 -5.10 -10.61 1.28
C GLN A 130 -4.72 -11.82 2.14
N LEU A 131 -4.11 -12.84 1.56
CA LEU A 131 -3.89 -14.13 2.19
C LEU A 131 -2.44 -14.40 2.61
N CYS A 132 -1.46 -13.57 2.21
CA CYS A 132 -0.08 -13.75 2.67
C CYS A 132 0.07 -13.53 4.18
N PHE A 133 1.01 -14.24 4.79
CA PHE A 133 1.29 -14.16 6.23
C PHE A 133 1.58 -12.71 6.68
N SER A 134 0.80 -12.22 7.63
CA SER A 134 0.92 -10.88 8.23
C SER A 134 0.96 -9.70 7.25
N GLY A 135 0.56 -9.91 5.98
CA GLY A 135 0.63 -8.87 4.95
C GLY A 135 2.07 -8.49 4.56
N MET A 136 3.05 -9.32 4.85
CA MET A 136 4.47 -9.03 4.59
C MET A 136 4.76 -8.83 3.11
N LEU A 137 5.82 -8.04 2.83
CA LEU A 137 6.47 -7.92 1.54
C LEU A 137 7.85 -8.57 1.66
N ARG A 138 8.05 -9.69 1.02
CA ARG A 138 9.35 -10.35 1.00
C ARG A 138 9.54 -11.06 -0.32
N VAL A 139 10.69 -10.83 -0.92
CA VAL A 139 11.14 -11.53 -2.12
C VAL A 139 12.36 -12.39 -1.79
N ASN A 140 12.59 -13.41 -2.56
CA ASN A 140 13.82 -14.20 -2.51
C ASN A 140 14.94 -13.38 -3.15
N ALA A 141 16.02 -13.15 -2.41
CA ALA A 141 17.14 -12.32 -2.87
C ALA A 141 17.80 -12.82 -4.16
N ASN A 142 17.80 -14.15 -4.39
CA ASN A 142 18.42 -14.74 -5.58
C ASN A 142 17.52 -14.72 -6.81
N THR A 143 16.19 -14.76 -6.64
CA THR A 143 15.25 -14.90 -7.76
C THR A 143 14.34 -13.71 -7.97
N GLY A 144 14.31 -12.73 -7.04
CA GLY A 144 13.39 -11.59 -7.04
C GLY A 144 11.92 -11.96 -6.84
N LYS A 145 11.59 -13.25 -6.65
CA LYS A 145 10.21 -13.73 -6.56
C LYS A 145 9.62 -13.55 -5.17
N PHE A 146 8.36 -13.14 -5.12
CA PHE A 146 7.59 -13.08 -3.87
C PHE A 146 7.53 -14.46 -3.21
N ASN A 147 7.95 -14.55 -1.94
CA ASN A 147 8.12 -15.84 -1.24
C ASN A 147 7.46 -15.89 0.16
N VAL A 148 6.57 -14.95 0.48
CA VAL A 148 5.82 -14.99 1.73
C VAL A 148 4.86 -16.18 1.70
N PRO A 149 4.73 -16.98 2.78
CA PRO A 149 3.81 -18.09 2.85
C PRO A 149 2.37 -17.65 3.06
N TYR A 150 1.45 -18.60 2.89
CA TYR A 150 0.04 -18.43 3.26
C TYR A 150 -0.11 -18.09 4.76
N GLY A 151 -1.04 -17.20 5.07
CA GLY A 151 -1.21 -16.63 6.43
C GLY A 151 -2.21 -17.39 7.32
N TRP A 152 -2.72 -18.53 6.89
CA TRP A 152 -3.70 -19.36 7.64
C TRP A 152 -4.98 -18.62 8.02
N TYR A 153 -5.46 -17.75 7.14
CA TYR A 153 -6.71 -17.01 7.37
C TYR A 153 -7.91 -17.93 7.15
N LYS A 154 -8.78 -18.00 8.17
CA LYS A 154 -10.02 -18.78 8.12
C LYS A 154 -11.10 -18.14 7.24
N LYS A 155 -10.95 -16.86 6.93
CA LYS A 155 -11.89 -16.08 6.11
C LYS A 155 -11.12 -15.25 5.10
N PHE A 156 -11.60 -15.30 3.89
CA PHE A 156 -11.22 -14.36 2.86
C PHE A 156 -12.11 -13.11 2.94
N THR A 157 -11.50 -11.93 2.98
CA THR A 157 -12.26 -10.68 3.08
C THR A 157 -12.22 -9.96 1.74
N ASN A 158 -13.37 -9.85 1.09
CA ASN A 158 -13.54 -8.99 -0.06
C ASN A 158 -13.83 -7.55 0.42
N ASN A 159 -12.89 -6.64 0.17
CA ASN A 159 -13.07 -5.21 0.44
C ASN A 159 -13.37 -4.41 -0.83
N LEU A 160 -13.30 -5.03 -2.01
CA LEU A 160 -13.59 -4.37 -3.28
C LEU A 160 -15.08 -4.08 -3.39
N THR A 161 -15.40 -2.87 -3.79
CA THR A 161 -16.79 -2.42 -4.02
C THR A 161 -16.87 -1.57 -5.27
N LYS A 162 -18.08 -1.40 -5.79
CA LYS A 162 -18.32 -0.50 -6.93
C LYS A 162 -17.83 0.94 -6.67
N ALA A 163 -17.91 1.42 -5.43
CA ALA A 163 -17.43 2.75 -5.06
C ALA A 163 -15.92 2.92 -5.31
N HIS A 164 -15.12 1.85 -5.12
CA HIS A 164 -13.69 1.88 -5.46
C HIS A 164 -13.45 1.99 -6.97
N HIS A 165 -14.22 1.22 -7.76
CA HIS A 165 -14.18 1.33 -9.22
C HIS A 165 -14.55 2.75 -9.68
N ASP A 166 -15.68 3.27 -9.20
CA ASP A 166 -16.18 4.60 -9.60
C ASP A 166 -15.17 5.70 -9.20
N PHE A 167 -14.54 5.60 -8.04
CA PHE A 167 -13.50 6.53 -7.61
C PHE A 167 -12.26 6.47 -8.51
N LEU A 168 -11.70 5.26 -8.69
CA LEU A 168 -10.48 5.09 -9.50
C LEU A 168 -10.69 5.49 -10.95
N LYS A 169 -11.86 5.19 -11.51
CA LYS A 169 -12.22 5.55 -12.89
C LYS A 169 -12.43 7.04 -13.08
N ASN A 170 -13.12 7.71 -12.15
CA ASN A 170 -13.63 9.06 -12.39
C ASN A 170 -12.83 10.15 -11.67
N LYS A 171 -12.06 9.80 -10.62
CA LYS A 171 -11.38 10.78 -9.77
C LYS A 171 -9.88 10.54 -9.63
N ALA A 172 -9.36 9.36 -10.01
CA ALA A 172 -7.95 9.06 -9.86
C ALA A 172 -7.22 9.03 -11.21
N VAL A 173 -6.03 9.61 -11.23
CA VAL A 173 -5.00 9.37 -12.25
C VAL A 173 -4.03 8.37 -11.65
N ILE A 174 -3.89 7.21 -12.30
CA ILE A 174 -3.00 6.14 -11.85
C ILE A 174 -1.73 6.24 -12.66
N THR A 175 -0.58 6.23 -11.98
CA THR A 175 0.75 6.29 -12.62
C THR A 175 1.68 5.24 -12.03
N CYS A 176 2.64 4.80 -12.83
CA CYS A 176 3.71 3.89 -12.42
C CYS A 176 5.04 4.53 -12.77
N GLU A 177 5.44 5.53 -11.99
CA GLU A 177 6.64 6.31 -12.28
C GLU A 177 7.43 6.60 -10.99
N ASP A 178 8.70 7.03 -11.18
CA ASP A 178 9.54 7.45 -10.07
C ASP A 178 8.85 8.60 -9.28
N TYR A 179 8.91 8.52 -7.94
CA TYR A 179 8.29 9.50 -7.05
C TYR A 179 8.74 10.95 -7.32
N LYS A 180 9.98 11.16 -7.75
CA LYS A 180 10.52 12.50 -8.07
C LYS A 180 9.72 13.12 -9.22
N LYS A 181 9.45 12.32 -10.27
CA LYS A 181 8.66 12.76 -11.41
C LYS A 181 7.21 13.04 -10.98
N CYS A 182 6.63 12.14 -10.19
CA CYS A 182 5.28 12.34 -9.64
C CYS A 182 5.18 13.62 -8.82
N ILE A 183 6.14 13.89 -7.92
CA ILE A 183 6.18 15.12 -7.10
C ILE A 183 6.28 16.35 -7.99
N ARG A 184 7.26 16.38 -8.92
CA ARG A 184 7.50 17.56 -9.79
C ARG A 184 6.30 17.89 -10.67
N ASN A 185 5.64 16.90 -11.23
CA ASN A 185 4.45 17.07 -12.07
C ASN A 185 3.24 17.57 -11.29
N ASN A 186 3.24 17.42 -9.98
CA ASN A 186 2.10 17.76 -9.12
C ASN A 186 2.39 18.88 -8.12
N ASP A 187 3.52 19.61 -8.27
CA ASP A 187 3.79 20.84 -7.51
C ASP A 187 2.88 21.98 -7.98
N VAL A 188 1.60 21.87 -7.71
CA VAL A 188 0.55 22.80 -8.12
C VAL A 188 -0.17 23.31 -6.87
N LYS A 189 -0.53 24.61 -6.90
CA LYS A 189 -1.28 25.25 -5.82
C LYS A 189 -2.55 24.47 -5.48
N ASP A 190 -2.82 24.35 -4.19
CA ASP A 190 -3.95 23.61 -3.62
C ASP A 190 -3.88 22.07 -3.82
N ASN A 191 -2.81 21.54 -4.40
CA ASN A 191 -2.52 20.11 -4.30
C ASN A 191 -1.98 19.77 -2.90
N PHE A 192 -2.32 18.57 -2.44
CA PHE A 192 -1.78 17.99 -1.22
C PHE A 192 -1.00 16.72 -1.53
N ILE A 193 0.32 16.76 -1.35
CA ILE A 193 1.22 15.63 -1.61
C ILE A 193 1.45 14.89 -0.29
N PHE A 194 0.89 13.68 -0.18
CA PHE A 194 1.08 12.80 0.97
C PHE A 194 2.20 11.81 0.70
N ILE A 195 3.26 11.85 1.49
CA ILE A 195 4.51 11.15 1.27
C ILE A 195 4.73 10.12 2.39
N ASP A 196 4.62 8.84 2.07
CA ASP A 196 4.83 7.70 2.96
C ASP A 196 5.90 6.78 2.37
N PRO A 197 7.18 7.17 2.42
CA PRO A 197 8.26 6.43 1.80
C PRO A 197 8.57 5.15 2.58
N PRO A 198 9.33 4.20 1.99
CA PRO A 198 9.89 3.08 2.75
C PRO A 198 10.66 3.59 3.96
N TYR A 199 10.41 2.99 5.13
CA TYR A 199 11.01 3.47 6.37
C TYR A 199 12.45 2.99 6.51
N ARG A 200 13.31 3.88 6.94
CA ARG A 200 14.70 3.60 7.26
C ARG A 200 14.81 2.46 8.29
N ASN A 201 15.77 1.56 8.10
CA ASN A 201 16.09 0.45 9.02
C ASN A 201 14.92 -0.55 9.23
N ARG A 202 13.97 -0.69 8.30
CA ARG A 202 12.95 -1.72 8.36
C ARG A 202 13.11 -2.72 7.22
N ALA A 203 13.45 -3.97 7.59
CA ALA A 203 13.43 -5.09 6.68
C ALA A 203 12.01 -5.34 6.13
N GLY A 204 11.90 -5.69 4.85
CA GLY A 204 10.65 -6.20 4.29
C GLY A 204 10.09 -5.49 3.08
N TYR A 205 10.78 -4.51 2.52
CA TYR A 205 10.45 -3.97 1.21
C TYR A 205 11.29 -4.69 0.14
N PRO A 206 10.68 -5.21 -0.94
CA PRO A 206 11.39 -5.91 -2.03
C PRO A 206 12.18 -4.99 -2.95
N VAL A 207 11.95 -3.70 -2.86
CA VAL A 207 12.67 -2.68 -3.61
C VAL A 207 14.04 -2.48 -2.96
N GLU A 208 15.08 -2.24 -3.76
CA GLU A 208 16.43 -1.87 -3.34
C GLU A 208 16.39 -1.08 -2.04
N GLU A 209 17.16 -1.52 -1.06
CA GLU A 209 17.14 -0.95 0.28
C GLU A 209 17.18 0.58 0.20
N TRP A 210 16.16 1.24 0.71
CA TRP A 210 16.15 2.69 0.85
C TRP A 210 17.24 3.07 1.82
N THR A 211 18.38 3.44 1.26
CA THR A 211 19.57 3.87 1.99
C THR A 211 19.41 5.33 2.42
N ASP A 212 20.32 5.80 3.28
CA ASP A 212 20.38 7.20 3.70
C ASP A 212 20.45 8.16 2.50
N ARG A 213 21.10 7.73 1.41
CA ARG A 213 21.18 8.51 0.17
C ARG A 213 19.78 8.77 -0.42
N GLN A 214 18.94 7.75 -0.55
CA GLN A 214 17.57 7.93 -1.09
C GLN A 214 16.71 8.80 -0.17
N HIS A 215 16.87 8.71 1.15
CA HIS A 215 16.19 9.60 2.09
C HIS A 215 16.65 11.06 1.96
N ILE A 216 17.95 11.30 1.72
CA ILE A 216 18.49 12.63 1.46
C ILE A 216 18.00 13.16 0.09
N GLU A 217 17.97 12.31 -0.94
CA GLU A 217 17.41 12.67 -2.24
C GLU A 217 15.92 13.04 -2.13
N LEU A 218 15.13 12.27 -1.36
CA LEU A 218 13.74 12.61 -1.07
C LEU A 218 13.61 13.97 -0.37
N PHE A 219 14.46 14.25 0.60
CA PHE A 219 14.50 15.55 1.28
C PHE A 219 14.72 16.70 0.29
N HIS A 220 15.66 16.56 -0.65
CA HIS A 220 15.91 17.59 -1.66
C HIS A 220 14.71 17.79 -2.59
N GLU A 221 14.07 16.72 -3.06
CA GLU A 221 12.86 16.81 -3.89
C GLU A 221 11.72 17.49 -3.17
N VAL A 222 11.45 17.10 -1.93
CA VAL A 222 10.34 17.66 -1.14
C VAL A 222 10.58 19.10 -0.75
N SER A 223 11.83 19.44 -0.41
CA SER A 223 12.21 20.83 -0.05
C SER A 223 12.18 21.78 -1.25
N ALA A 224 12.19 21.27 -2.48
CA ALA A 224 12.09 22.05 -3.71
C ALA A 224 10.63 22.38 -4.10
N ILE A 225 9.64 21.77 -3.47
CA ILE A 225 8.20 22.05 -3.70
C ILE A 225 7.89 23.49 -3.31
N LYS A 226 7.27 24.23 -4.22
CA LYS A 226 7.00 25.69 -4.06
C LYS A 226 5.51 26.01 -3.92
N ASN A 227 4.64 25.24 -4.55
CA ASN A 227 3.23 25.57 -4.74
C ASN A 227 2.30 24.64 -3.96
N ALA A 228 2.62 23.35 -3.92
CA ALA A 228 1.80 22.35 -3.25
C ALA A 228 2.04 22.32 -1.74
N ASN A 229 0.99 21.98 -1.00
CA ASN A 229 1.14 21.55 0.39
C ASN A 229 1.59 20.09 0.45
N TRP A 230 2.47 19.76 1.39
CA TRP A 230 2.90 18.38 1.53
C TRP A 230 3.01 17.95 3.00
N MET A 231 2.84 16.65 3.20
CA MET A 231 3.06 15.98 4.50
C MET A 231 3.87 14.71 4.28
N ILE A 232 4.95 14.56 5.04
CA ILE A 232 5.67 13.30 5.19
C ILE A 232 5.25 12.63 6.49
N VAL A 233 5.01 11.31 6.43
CA VAL A 233 4.89 10.48 7.63
C VAL A 233 6.05 9.50 7.67
N HIS A 234 6.79 9.49 8.76
CA HIS A 234 7.92 8.59 8.98
C HIS A 234 7.98 8.17 10.46
N CYS A 235 8.62 7.05 10.78
CA CYS A 235 8.92 6.77 12.19
C CYS A 235 9.96 7.76 12.71
N GLU A 236 9.95 8.00 14.04
CA GLU A 236 10.96 8.84 14.71
C GLU A 236 12.37 8.39 14.30
N ASP A 237 13.14 9.32 13.74
CA ASP A 237 14.47 9.06 13.19
C ASP A 237 15.30 10.34 13.19
N VAL A 238 16.52 10.26 13.74
CA VAL A 238 17.44 11.40 13.90
C VAL A 238 17.78 12.05 12.55
N LEU A 239 17.90 11.27 11.47
CA LEU A 239 18.17 11.80 10.14
C LEU A 239 17.00 12.70 9.69
N TYR A 240 15.74 12.25 9.83
CA TYR A 240 14.57 13.03 9.46
C TYR A 240 14.43 14.29 10.30
N GLU A 241 14.61 14.21 11.61
CA GLU A 241 14.58 15.39 12.49
C GLU A 241 15.66 16.41 12.12
N SER A 242 16.84 15.96 11.74
CA SER A 242 17.94 16.82 11.29
C SER A 242 17.66 17.47 9.93
N LEU A 243 17.25 16.67 8.93
CA LEU A 243 17.00 17.15 7.56
C LEU A 243 15.84 18.16 7.54
N TYR A 244 14.75 17.83 8.21
CA TYR A 244 13.49 18.59 8.15
C TYR A 244 13.32 19.63 9.26
N LYS A 245 14.37 19.97 10.02
CA LYS A 245 14.33 20.90 11.18
C LYS A 245 13.75 22.30 10.89
N LYS A 246 13.70 22.71 9.60
CA LYS A 246 13.13 23.98 9.17
C LYS A 246 11.63 23.93 8.90
N PHE A 247 11.04 22.74 8.94
CA PHE A 247 9.62 22.50 8.68
C PHE A 247 8.86 22.22 9.96
N ASN A 248 7.54 22.17 9.91
CA ASN A 248 6.72 21.83 11.06
C ASN A 248 6.81 20.33 11.34
N ILE A 249 7.38 19.96 12.48
CA ILE A 249 7.51 18.56 12.90
C ILE A 249 6.57 18.30 14.07
N ILE A 250 5.62 17.40 13.87
CA ILE A 250 4.62 17.00 14.87
C ILE A 250 4.87 15.54 15.26
N ASN A 251 5.18 15.32 16.52
CA ASN A 251 5.43 13.99 17.08
C ASN A 251 4.14 13.34 17.57
N ASN A 252 3.91 12.06 17.25
CA ASN A 252 2.82 11.30 17.80
C ASN A 252 3.26 9.89 18.22
N LYS A 253 2.78 9.44 19.39
CA LYS A 253 3.05 8.09 19.91
C LYS A 253 1.97 7.13 19.42
N PHE A 254 2.35 6.10 18.67
CA PHE A 254 1.47 5.02 18.25
C PHE A 254 1.82 3.70 18.93
N ASN A 255 0.78 2.95 19.29
CA ASN A 255 0.92 1.58 19.71
C ASN A 255 0.68 0.67 18.51
N TYR A 256 1.73 0.17 17.87
CA TYR A 256 1.59 -0.89 16.87
C TYR A 256 1.43 -2.24 17.57
N ASN A 257 0.30 -2.90 17.33
CA ASN A 257 0.18 -4.33 17.60
C ASN A 257 0.96 -5.08 16.52
N ILE A 258 2.25 -5.27 16.73
CA ILE A 258 3.06 -6.14 15.87
C ILE A 258 2.67 -7.56 16.23
N ALA A 259 2.01 -8.27 15.31
CA ALA A 259 1.62 -9.66 15.44
C ALA A 259 2.81 -10.64 15.28
N PHE A 260 3.97 -10.30 15.78
CA PHE A 260 5.00 -11.26 16.09
C PHE A 260 4.73 -11.77 17.51
N LYS A 261 4.52 -13.07 17.64
CA LYS A 261 4.60 -13.78 18.92
C LYS A 261 6.02 -13.69 19.48
N ASP A 262 6.44 -12.51 19.81
CA ASP A 262 7.54 -12.35 20.74
C ASP A 262 6.93 -12.70 22.12
N ARG A 263 7.46 -13.73 22.77
CA ARG A 263 6.99 -14.25 24.07
C ARG A 263 7.07 -13.21 25.18
N ASN A 264 7.65 -12.06 24.93
CA ASN A 264 7.66 -10.88 25.80
C ASN A 264 6.69 -9.85 25.23
N LYS A 265 5.53 -9.69 25.86
CA LYS A 265 4.42 -8.77 25.59
C LYS A 265 4.80 -7.26 25.64
N ALA A 266 5.95 -6.86 25.18
CA ALA A 266 6.31 -5.46 25.05
C ALA A 266 5.69 -4.91 23.75
N GLN A 267 4.55 -4.24 23.86
CA GLN A 267 4.04 -3.36 22.80
C GLN A 267 5.16 -2.37 22.44
N ARG A 268 5.77 -2.52 21.27
CA ARG A 268 6.71 -1.50 20.77
C ARG A 268 5.89 -0.25 20.47
N LYS A 269 5.98 0.73 21.35
CA LYS A 269 5.51 2.09 21.08
C LYS A 269 6.39 2.64 19.96
N VAL A 270 5.84 2.84 18.79
CA VAL A 270 6.52 3.51 17.68
C VAL A 270 6.00 4.93 17.67
N LYS A 271 6.90 5.90 17.70
CA LYS A 271 6.55 7.29 17.48
C LYS A 271 6.64 7.59 15.98
N HIS A 272 5.65 8.30 15.44
CA HIS A 272 5.67 8.80 14.09
C HIS A 272 5.84 10.30 14.07
N LEU A 273 6.63 10.76 13.11
CA LEU A 273 6.78 12.15 12.74
C LEU A 273 5.79 12.47 11.63
N TYR A 274 5.06 13.56 11.77
CA TYR A 274 4.31 14.21 10.70
C TYR A 274 5.01 15.52 10.40
N ILE A 275 5.55 15.65 9.20
CA ILE A 275 6.37 16.78 8.79
C ILE A 275 5.62 17.48 7.67
N THR A 276 5.41 18.81 7.78
CA THR A 276 4.64 19.59 6.81
C THR A 276 5.33 20.91 6.46
N ASN A 277 5.00 21.47 5.28
CA ASN A 277 5.46 22.79 4.87
C ASN A 277 4.47 23.93 5.17
N TYR A 278 3.38 23.62 5.85
CA TYR A 278 2.30 24.57 6.19
C TYR A 278 2.00 24.56 7.68
#